data_c6b7818a85a6ddd08fead14eae9c2232
#
_entry.id   c6b7818a85a6ddd08fead14eae9c2232
#
_cell.length_a   1.000
_cell.length_b   1.000
_cell.length_c   1.000
_cell.angle_alpha   90.00
_cell.angle_beta   90.00
_cell.angle_gamma   90.00
#
_symmetry.space_group_name_H-M   'P 1'
#
loop_
_entity.id
_entity.type
_entity.pdbx_description
1 polymer ?
#
loop_
_entity_poly.entity_id
_entity_poly.type
_entity_poly.pdbx_seq_one_letter_code
_entity_poly.pdbx_strand_id
1 'polypeptide(L)'
;ESQVILLEEPESHLSFSKLNQLIKAIEEKYDKKQIIISTHSSFVANKLGLENLLLLNDHKITKITELSSTDFFKKISGYDTLRLILCKKAILVEGDSDELVVQKAYMKQHNNHLPIENGVDVISVGTSFLRFLELAVALNLKVDVVTDNDGDISAIEKKYANYIKENKKNNIKICYDEVVDTGTLKISNKPYNYN
;
A
#
# COMPACT_ATOMS: atom_id res chain seq x y z
N GLU A 1 5.08 35.23 -20.84
CA GLU A 1 4.40 33.96 -20.62
C GLU A 1 4.87 33.34 -19.29
N SER A 2 3.96 32.80 -18.46
CA SER A 2 4.30 32.19 -17.20
C SER A 2 5.17 30.95 -17.46
N GLN A 3 6.28 30.81 -16.71
CA GLN A 3 7.17 29.67 -16.79
C GLN A 3 6.78 28.56 -15.78
N VAL A 4 5.94 28.89 -14.80
CA VAL A 4 5.48 27.99 -13.75
C VAL A 4 3.95 27.90 -13.81
N ILE A 5 3.43 26.69 -13.75
CA ILE A 5 2.00 26.38 -13.67
C ILE A 5 1.75 25.70 -12.33
N LEU A 6 0.80 26.21 -11.56
CA LEU A 6 0.34 25.61 -10.31
C LEU A 6 -1.05 25.03 -10.51
N LEU A 7 -1.24 23.76 -10.18
CA LEU A 7 -2.54 23.09 -10.21
C LEU A 7 -2.83 22.53 -8.82
N GLU A 8 -4.00 22.86 -8.30
CA GLU A 8 -4.48 22.37 -7.01
C GLU A 8 -5.61 21.38 -7.25
N GLU A 9 -5.43 20.17 -6.76
CA GLU A 9 -6.40 19.06 -6.78
C GLU A 9 -7.21 18.95 -8.10
N PRO A 10 -6.53 18.76 -9.25
CA PRO A 10 -7.20 18.76 -10.56
C PRO A 10 -8.27 17.66 -10.67
N GLU A 11 -8.19 16.62 -9.83
CA GLU A 11 -9.18 15.55 -9.74
C GLU A 11 -10.52 15.99 -9.17
N SER A 12 -10.57 17.03 -8.36
CA SER A 12 -11.77 17.41 -7.59
C SER A 12 -12.93 17.89 -8.46
N HIS A 13 -12.65 18.39 -9.67
CA HIS A 13 -13.64 19.00 -10.54
C HIS A 13 -13.70 18.42 -11.95
N LEU A 14 -12.93 17.37 -12.23
CA LEU A 14 -12.86 16.74 -13.54
C LEU A 14 -13.40 15.31 -13.51
N SER A 15 -14.14 14.95 -14.56
CA SER A 15 -14.43 13.52 -14.79
C SER A 15 -13.12 12.77 -15.05
N PHE A 16 -13.11 11.46 -14.77
CA PHE A 16 -11.95 10.59 -15.00
C PHE A 16 -11.34 10.73 -16.40
N SER A 17 -12.21 10.80 -17.43
CA SER A 17 -11.79 10.98 -18.83
C SER A 17 -11.10 12.34 -19.04
N LYS A 18 -11.65 13.42 -18.47
CA LYS A 18 -11.07 14.77 -18.60
C LYS A 18 -9.76 14.90 -17.82
N LEU A 19 -9.68 14.27 -16.66
CA LEU A 19 -8.45 14.22 -15.87
C LEU A 19 -7.32 13.52 -16.65
N ASN A 20 -7.61 12.37 -17.28
CA ASN A 20 -6.64 11.69 -18.14
C ASN A 20 -6.18 12.57 -19.32
N GLN A 21 -7.10 13.30 -19.96
CA GLN A 21 -6.76 14.21 -21.05
C GLN A 21 -5.87 15.36 -20.56
N LEU A 22 -6.14 15.90 -19.37
CA LEU A 22 -5.31 16.95 -18.77
C LEU A 22 -3.90 16.44 -18.49
N ILE A 23 -3.76 15.29 -17.82
CA ILE A 23 -2.44 14.70 -17.49
C ILE A 23 -1.64 14.46 -18.77
N LYS A 24 -2.27 13.85 -19.77
CA LYS A 24 -1.63 13.61 -21.07
C LYS A 24 -1.18 14.92 -21.73
N ALA A 25 -2.01 15.97 -21.69
CA ALA A 25 -1.65 17.28 -22.23
C ALA A 25 -0.47 17.92 -21.47
N ILE A 26 -0.37 17.68 -20.15
CA ILE A 26 0.77 18.13 -19.33
C ILE A 26 2.05 17.45 -19.79
N GLU A 27 2.04 16.13 -19.95
CA GLU A 27 3.19 15.35 -20.38
C GLU A 27 3.68 15.72 -21.79
N GLU A 28 2.75 15.95 -22.73
CA GLU A 28 3.08 16.13 -24.14
C GLU A 28 3.40 17.60 -24.55
N LYS A 29 2.82 18.58 -23.87
CA LYS A 29 2.83 19.98 -24.35
C LYS A 29 3.62 20.96 -23.50
N TYR A 30 3.99 20.57 -22.28
CA TYR A 30 4.57 21.50 -21.32
C TYR A 30 5.96 21.11 -20.81
N ASP A 31 6.72 20.39 -21.63
CA ASP A 31 8.09 19.96 -21.37
C ASP A 31 9.08 21.09 -20.99
N LYS A 32 8.79 22.33 -21.43
CA LYS A 32 9.59 23.53 -21.14
C LYS A 32 9.09 24.35 -19.95
N LYS A 33 8.04 23.92 -19.26
CA LYS A 33 7.45 24.64 -18.13
C LYS A 33 7.58 23.84 -16.84
N GLN A 34 7.83 24.50 -15.74
CA GLN A 34 7.71 23.87 -14.44
C GLN A 34 6.23 23.78 -14.07
N ILE A 35 5.78 22.57 -13.76
CA ILE A 35 4.41 22.31 -13.29
C ILE A 35 4.48 21.74 -11.89
N ILE A 36 3.74 22.34 -10.98
CA ILE A 36 3.60 21.88 -9.61
C ILE A 36 2.13 21.54 -9.39
N ILE A 37 1.87 20.30 -8.99
CA ILE A 37 0.51 19.78 -8.78
C ILE A 37 0.37 19.33 -7.34
N SER A 38 -0.58 19.88 -6.60
CA SER A 38 -1.01 19.31 -5.32
C SER A 38 -2.16 18.32 -5.58
N THR A 39 -2.06 17.13 -5.01
CA THR A 39 -3.07 16.08 -5.16
C THR A 39 -3.03 15.12 -3.97
N HIS A 40 -4.16 14.56 -3.60
CA HIS A 40 -4.27 13.40 -2.73
C HIS A 40 -4.80 12.15 -3.49
N SER A 41 -4.90 12.24 -4.80
CA SER A 41 -5.30 11.14 -5.67
C SER A 41 -4.13 10.22 -6.00
N SER A 42 -4.20 8.97 -5.58
CA SER A 42 -3.25 7.93 -5.98
C SER A 42 -3.18 7.75 -7.50
N PHE A 43 -4.29 7.99 -8.19
CA PHE A 43 -4.35 7.93 -9.65
C PHE A 43 -3.50 9.02 -10.31
N VAL A 44 -3.66 10.29 -9.89
CA VAL A 44 -2.88 11.43 -10.42
C VAL A 44 -1.40 11.23 -10.14
N ALA A 45 -1.04 10.91 -8.91
CA ALA A 45 0.34 10.70 -8.51
C ALA A 45 1.01 9.55 -9.27
N ASN A 46 0.28 8.44 -9.49
CA ASN A 46 0.80 7.30 -10.24
C ASN A 46 1.01 7.62 -11.72
N LYS A 47 0.13 8.41 -12.32
CA LYS A 47 0.24 8.82 -13.73
C LYS A 47 1.41 9.77 -13.98
N LEU A 48 1.69 10.67 -13.04
CA LEU A 48 2.78 11.65 -13.15
C LEU A 48 4.17 11.07 -12.78
N GLY A 49 4.20 9.83 -12.33
CA GLY A 49 5.42 9.12 -11.95
C GLY A 49 5.86 9.37 -10.52
N LEU A 50 6.16 8.29 -9.80
CA LEU A 50 6.58 8.33 -8.40
C LEU A 50 7.91 9.05 -8.20
N GLU A 51 8.75 9.10 -9.22
CA GLU A 51 10.04 9.79 -9.22
C GLU A 51 9.89 11.32 -9.06
N ASN A 52 8.74 11.85 -9.44
CA ASN A 52 8.42 13.28 -9.33
C ASN A 52 7.67 13.63 -8.05
N LEU A 53 7.34 12.63 -7.23
CA LEU A 53 6.49 12.82 -6.07
C LEU A 53 7.25 13.41 -4.89
N LEU A 54 6.69 14.50 -4.36
CA LEU A 54 7.07 15.11 -3.11
C LEU A 54 5.97 14.83 -2.09
N LEU A 55 6.29 14.08 -1.05
CA LEU A 55 5.35 13.79 0.03
C LEU A 55 5.40 14.91 1.08
N LEU A 56 4.27 15.53 1.36
CA LEU A 56 4.12 16.48 2.45
C LEU A 56 3.49 15.75 3.65
N ASN A 57 4.29 15.51 4.69
CA ASN A 57 3.85 14.87 5.92
C ASN A 57 4.46 15.57 7.14
N ASP A 58 3.66 15.81 8.18
CA ASP A 58 4.09 16.46 9.43
C ASP A 58 4.93 17.73 9.20
N HIS A 59 4.48 18.62 8.30
CA HIS A 59 5.17 19.86 7.91
C HIS A 59 6.56 19.66 7.28
N LYS A 60 6.85 18.46 6.79
CA LYS A 60 8.11 18.14 6.09
C LYS A 60 7.81 17.71 4.67
N ILE A 61 8.68 18.12 3.76
CA ILE A 61 8.68 17.66 2.38
C ILE A 61 9.71 16.56 2.25
N THR A 62 9.29 15.39 1.78
CA THR A 62 10.16 14.25 1.53
C THR A 62 10.04 13.84 0.07
N LYS A 63 11.16 13.78 -0.63
CA LYS A 63 11.20 13.26 -1.99
C LYS A 63 11.25 11.75 -1.94
N ILE A 64 10.31 11.09 -2.60
CA ILE A 64 10.20 9.62 -2.53
C ILE A 64 11.46 8.93 -3.06
N THR A 65 12.10 9.47 -4.08
CA THR A 65 13.34 8.91 -4.62
C THR A 65 14.55 8.97 -3.67
N GLU A 66 14.49 9.78 -2.64
CA GLU A 66 15.55 9.85 -1.61
C GLU A 66 15.41 8.75 -0.55
N LEU A 67 14.24 8.10 -0.48
CA LEU A 67 13.95 7.06 0.52
C LEU A 67 14.40 5.67 0.11
N SER A 68 14.56 5.43 -1.18
CA SER A 68 14.94 4.13 -1.72
C SER A 68 15.49 4.26 -3.15
N SER A 69 16.20 3.24 -3.62
CA SER A 69 16.72 3.23 -4.99
C SER A 69 15.58 3.32 -6.02
N THR A 70 15.83 4.00 -7.13
CA THR A 70 14.89 4.14 -8.25
C THR A 70 14.38 2.78 -8.76
N ASP A 71 15.22 1.73 -8.66
CA ASP A 71 14.86 0.36 -9.05
C ASP A 71 13.86 -0.30 -8.10
N PHE A 72 13.79 0.16 -6.86
CA PHE A 72 12.81 -0.28 -5.88
C PHE A 72 11.39 0.11 -6.33
N PHE A 73 11.17 1.38 -6.70
CA PHE A 73 9.85 1.87 -7.13
C PHE A 73 9.38 1.29 -8.46
N LYS A 74 10.30 0.94 -9.36
CA LYS A 74 9.96 0.27 -10.62
C LYS A 74 9.40 -1.14 -10.44
N LYS A 75 9.67 -1.77 -9.30
CA LYS A 75 9.31 -3.17 -9.01
C LYS A 75 8.05 -3.32 -8.16
N ILE A 76 7.51 -2.22 -7.63
CA ILE A 76 6.27 -2.22 -6.85
C ILE A 76 5.17 -1.61 -7.71
N SER A 77 3.94 -2.11 -7.58
CA SER A 77 2.77 -1.43 -8.14
C SER A 77 2.71 0.00 -7.61
N GLY A 78 2.80 0.97 -8.50
CA GLY A 78 2.73 2.38 -8.10
C GLY A 78 1.44 2.73 -7.39
N TYR A 79 0.34 2.06 -7.75
CA TYR A 79 -0.96 2.26 -7.14
C TYR A 79 -0.99 1.81 -5.67
N ASP A 80 -0.53 0.60 -5.37
CA ASP A 80 -0.53 0.06 -4.01
C ASP A 80 0.49 0.75 -3.10
N THR A 81 1.62 1.17 -3.67
CA THR A 81 2.59 2.02 -2.97
C THR A 81 1.93 3.32 -2.51
N LEU A 82 1.14 3.96 -3.36
CA LEU A 82 0.44 5.19 -3.02
C LEU A 82 -0.69 4.96 -2.02
N ARG A 83 -1.42 3.86 -2.11
CA ARG A 83 -2.39 3.45 -1.08
C ARG A 83 -1.71 3.38 0.29
N LEU A 84 -0.54 2.71 0.38
CA LEU A 84 0.24 2.63 1.61
C LEU A 84 0.66 4.01 2.13
N ILE A 85 1.14 4.89 1.26
CA ILE A 85 1.66 6.20 1.68
C ILE A 85 0.54 7.15 2.13
N LEU A 86 -0.62 7.07 1.50
CA LEU A 86 -1.74 8.00 1.73
C LEU A 86 -2.70 7.58 2.85
N CYS A 87 -2.66 6.32 3.30
CA CYS A 87 -3.49 5.88 4.40
C CYS A 87 -2.89 6.24 5.78
N LYS A 88 -3.73 6.29 6.82
CA LYS A 88 -3.27 6.48 8.21
C LYS A 88 -2.62 5.22 8.77
N LYS A 89 -3.10 4.06 8.32
CA LYS A 89 -2.61 2.74 8.67
C LYS A 89 -2.91 1.78 7.53
N ALA A 90 -1.97 0.90 7.18
CA ALA A 90 -2.20 -0.17 6.24
C ALA A 90 -2.30 -1.53 6.94
N ILE A 91 -3.11 -2.42 6.36
CA ILE A 91 -3.07 -3.85 6.64
C ILE A 91 -2.67 -4.53 5.34
N LEU A 92 -1.49 -5.14 5.31
CA LEU A 92 -0.99 -5.84 4.13
C LEU A 92 -1.40 -7.30 4.19
N VAL A 93 -1.92 -7.80 3.09
CA VAL A 93 -2.35 -9.19 2.91
C VAL A 93 -1.77 -9.77 1.63
N GLU A 94 -1.79 -11.09 1.47
CA GLU A 94 -1.21 -11.73 0.29
C GLU A 94 -2.12 -11.58 -0.93
N GLY A 95 -3.39 -11.92 -0.81
CA GLY A 95 -4.33 -11.96 -1.91
C GLY A 95 -5.65 -11.23 -1.66
N ASP A 96 -6.44 -11.12 -2.73
CA ASP A 96 -7.74 -10.43 -2.70
C ASP A 96 -8.74 -11.14 -1.77
N SER A 97 -8.63 -12.47 -1.64
CA SER A 97 -9.44 -13.25 -0.71
C SER A 97 -9.17 -12.86 0.74
N ASP A 98 -7.90 -12.67 1.09
CA ASP A 98 -7.48 -12.26 2.44
C ASP A 98 -7.93 -10.83 2.71
N GLU A 99 -7.88 -9.96 1.70
CA GLU A 99 -8.41 -8.59 1.80
C GLU A 99 -9.89 -8.61 2.20
N LEU A 100 -10.71 -9.44 1.55
CA LEU A 100 -12.13 -9.57 1.88
C LEU A 100 -12.36 -10.12 3.29
N VAL A 101 -11.58 -11.12 3.70
CA VAL A 101 -11.67 -11.72 5.05
C VAL A 101 -11.31 -10.70 6.11
N VAL A 102 -10.18 -9.99 5.93
CA VAL A 102 -9.72 -8.95 6.88
C VAL A 102 -10.70 -7.79 6.95
N GLN A 103 -11.22 -7.31 5.81
CA GLN A 103 -12.25 -6.27 5.80
C GLN A 103 -13.51 -6.72 6.56
N LYS A 104 -13.96 -7.94 6.35
CA LYS A 104 -15.14 -8.49 7.05
C LYS A 104 -14.91 -8.64 8.55
N ALA A 105 -13.73 -9.12 8.95
CA ALA A 105 -13.36 -9.23 10.36
C ALA A 105 -13.30 -7.85 11.03
N TYR A 106 -12.73 -6.85 10.34
CA TYR A 106 -12.69 -5.47 10.80
C TYR A 106 -14.09 -4.91 11.03
N MET A 107 -14.98 -5.03 10.04
CA MET A 107 -16.36 -4.57 10.12
C MET A 107 -17.08 -5.17 11.33
N LYS A 108 -16.89 -6.46 11.60
CA LYS A 108 -17.50 -7.16 12.74
C LYS A 108 -17.09 -6.54 14.10
N GLN A 109 -15.86 -6.03 14.19
CA GLN A 109 -15.31 -5.41 15.39
C GLN A 109 -15.59 -3.91 15.49
N HIS A 110 -15.97 -3.25 14.40
CA HIS A 110 -16.09 -1.79 14.29
C HIS A 110 -17.49 -1.36 13.82
N ASN A 111 -18.54 -1.96 14.37
CA ASN A 111 -19.94 -1.60 14.11
C ASN A 111 -20.32 -1.56 12.62
N ASN A 112 -19.81 -2.50 11.83
CA ASN A 112 -19.95 -2.61 10.38
C ASN A 112 -19.30 -1.48 9.54
N HIS A 113 -18.46 -0.65 10.15
CA HIS A 113 -17.67 0.32 9.38
C HIS A 113 -16.55 -0.38 8.59
N LEU A 114 -16.36 0.03 7.35
CA LEU A 114 -15.23 -0.42 6.53
C LEU A 114 -13.91 0.14 7.09
N PRO A 115 -12.79 -0.58 6.94
CA PRO A 115 -11.47 -0.09 7.37
C PRO A 115 -11.16 1.29 6.81
N ILE A 116 -11.46 1.53 5.54
CA ILE A 116 -11.16 2.79 4.85
C ILE A 116 -11.88 4.01 5.47
N GLU A 117 -13.06 3.82 6.06
CA GLU A 117 -13.80 4.89 6.74
C GLU A 117 -13.05 5.40 7.99
N ASN A 118 -12.18 4.56 8.55
CA ASN A 118 -11.33 4.91 9.69
C ASN A 118 -9.87 5.26 9.26
N GLY A 119 -9.64 5.40 7.96
CA GLY A 119 -8.32 5.69 7.39
C GLY A 119 -7.37 4.49 7.42
N VAL A 120 -7.92 3.27 7.56
CA VAL A 120 -7.18 2.01 7.45
C VAL A 120 -7.40 1.44 6.06
N ASP A 121 -6.32 1.19 5.31
CA ASP A 121 -6.41 0.54 4.00
C ASP A 121 -5.93 -0.90 4.09
N VAL A 122 -6.68 -1.83 3.51
CA VAL A 122 -6.29 -3.24 3.40
C VAL A 122 -5.77 -3.45 1.98
N ILE A 123 -4.50 -3.83 1.85
CA ILE A 123 -3.80 -3.83 0.57
C ILE A 123 -3.26 -5.22 0.27
N SER A 124 -3.72 -5.81 -0.82
CA SER A 124 -3.16 -7.05 -1.37
C SER A 124 -1.83 -6.75 -2.06
N VAL A 125 -0.74 -7.33 -1.55
CA VAL A 125 0.64 -7.05 -2.02
C VAL A 125 1.33 -8.26 -2.65
N GLY A 126 0.64 -9.38 -2.76
CA GLY A 126 1.21 -10.64 -3.22
C GLY A 126 2.39 -11.03 -2.32
N THR A 127 3.46 -11.47 -2.92
CA THR A 127 4.69 -11.86 -2.20
C THR A 127 5.60 -10.69 -1.83
N SER A 128 5.19 -9.44 -2.12
CA SER A 128 6.06 -8.24 -2.02
C SER A 128 6.11 -7.59 -0.63
N PHE A 129 5.63 -8.25 0.42
CA PHE A 129 5.55 -7.72 1.79
C PHE A 129 6.81 -6.97 2.26
N LEU A 130 8.00 -7.57 2.10
CA LEU A 130 9.24 -6.99 2.63
C LEU A 130 9.53 -5.61 2.03
N ARG A 131 9.19 -5.40 0.76
CA ARG A 131 9.39 -4.10 0.09
C ARG A 131 8.48 -3.03 0.66
N PHE A 132 7.20 -3.39 0.92
CA PHE A 132 6.25 -2.49 1.55
C PHE A 132 6.67 -2.17 3.00
N LEU A 133 7.23 -3.15 3.72
CA LEU A 133 7.75 -2.94 5.07
C LEU A 133 8.99 -2.05 5.11
N GLU A 134 9.90 -2.18 4.14
CA GLU A 134 11.05 -1.27 3.99
C GLU A 134 10.57 0.19 3.82
N LEU A 135 9.58 0.41 2.95
CA LEU A 135 8.98 1.73 2.75
C LEU A 135 8.27 2.23 4.01
N ALA A 136 7.55 1.35 4.70
CA ALA A 136 6.86 1.69 5.94
C ALA A 136 7.84 2.12 7.05
N VAL A 137 9.00 1.48 7.15
CA VAL A 137 10.07 1.90 8.08
C VAL A 137 10.63 3.27 7.69
N ALA A 138 10.97 3.43 6.40
CA ALA A 138 11.58 4.67 5.90
C ALA A 138 10.66 5.90 6.11
N LEU A 139 9.34 5.72 5.96
CA LEU A 139 8.34 6.78 6.13
C LEU A 139 7.67 6.78 7.51
N ASN A 140 8.07 5.89 8.42
CA ASN A 140 7.43 5.70 9.73
C ASN A 140 5.90 5.46 9.64
N LEU A 141 5.46 4.73 8.64
CA LEU A 141 4.04 4.40 8.42
C LEU A 141 3.61 3.27 9.35
N LYS A 142 2.35 3.29 9.80
CA LYS A 142 1.77 2.22 10.62
C LYS A 142 1.30 1.08 9.72
N VAL A 143 1.87 -0.12 9.91
CA VAL A 143 1.56 -1.28 9.07
C VAL A 143 1.37 -2.53 9.92
N ASP A 144 0.26 -3.20 9.71
CA ASP A 144 0.05 -4.59 10.15
C ASP A 144 0.18 -5.51 8.93
N VAL A 145 0.88 -6.61 9.06
CA VAL A 145 0.88 -7.70 8.08
C VAL A 145 -0.03 -8.81 8.60
N VAL A 146 -0.91 -9.32 7.76
CA VAL A 146 -1.70 -10.51 8.04
C VAL A 146 -1.35 -11.53 6.96
N THR A 147 -0.77 -12.63 7.34
CA THR A 147 -0.33 -13.72 6.46
C THR A 147 -0.65 -15.05 7.08
N ASP A 148 -0.90 -16.04 6.25
CA ASP A 148 -1.00 -17.45 6.68
C ASP A 148 0.39 -18.01 7.02
N ASN A 149 0.42 -19.18 7.63
CA ASN A 149 1.68 -19.80 8.05
C ASN A 149 2.16 -20.89 7.07
N ASP A 150 1.38 -21.21 6.04
CA ASP A 150 1.69 -22.24 5.02
C ASP A 150 2.20 -23.58 5.61
N GLY A 151 1.86 -23.85 6.88
CA GLY A 151 2.35 -25.01 7.61
C GLY A 151 3.79 -24.92 8.12
N ASP A 152 4.48 -23.78 7.93
CA ASP A 152 5.88 -23.58 8.36
C ASP A 152 6.09 -22.21 9.04
N ILE A 153 5.87 -22.18 10.35
CA ILE A 153 6.09 -20.99 11.18
C ILE A 153 7.55 -20.53 11.13
N SER A 154 8.51 -21.46 11.01
CA SER A 154 9.92 -21.10 11.01
C SER A 154 10.30 -20.32 9.75
N ALA A 155 9.67 -20.62 8.62
CA ALA A 155 9.82 -19.85 7.38
C ALA A 155 9.31 -18.42 7.55
N ILE A 156 8.16 -18.21 8.19
CA ILE A 156 7.62 -16.89 8.50
C ILE A 156 8.56 -16.11 9.43
N GLU A 157 8.99 -16.74 10.53
CA GLU A 157 9.91 -16.09 11.46
C GLU A 157 11.22 -15.67 10.78
N LYS A 158 11.73 -16.49 9.87
CA LYS A 158 12.92 -16.16 9.06
C LYS A 158 12.64 -15.04 8.08
N LYS A 159 11.51 -15.08 7.38
CA LYS A 159 11.09 -14.04 6.40
C LYS A 159 10.97 -12.68 7.06
N TYR A 160 10.40 -12.60 8.25
CA TYR A 160 10.14 -11.34 8.96
C TYR A 160 11.10 -11.08 10.12
N ALA A 161 12.26 -11.73 10.17
CA ALA A 161 13.22 -11.64 11.28
C ALA A 161 13.60 -10.19 11.66
N ASN A 162 13.63 -9.29 10.69
CA ASN A 162 13.95 -7.86 10.90
C ASN A 162 12.81 -7.03 11.50
N TYR A 163 11.64 -7.62 11.71
CA TYR A 163 10.40 -6.93 12.16
C TYR A 163 9.75 -7.59 13.37
N ILE A 164 10.25 -8.73 13.83
CA ILE A 164 9.70 -9.50 14.96
C ILE A 164 10.74 -9.67 16.07
N LYS A 165 10.30 -10.18 17.23
CA LYS A 165 11.14 -10.46 18.39
C LYS A 165 11.97 -9.24 18.79
N GLU A 166 13.28 -9.37 18.91
CA GLU A 166 14.20 -8.29 19.31
C GLU A 166 14.28 -7.14 18.30
N ASN A 167 14.00 -7.42 17.02
CA ASN A 167 14.00 -6.44 15.93
C ASN A 167 12.65 -5.76 15.70
N LYS A 168 11.69 -5.95 16.60
CA LYS A 168 10.34 -5.39 16.50
C LYS A 168 10.38 -3.87 16.31
N LYS A 169 9.63 -3.39 15.33
CA LYS A 169 9.42 -1.95 15.09
C LYS A 169 8.09 -1.52 15.68
N ASN A 170 8.04 -0.35 16.33
CA ASN A 170 6.82 0.15 16.98
C ASN A 170 5.66 0.42 16.02
N ASN A 171 5.99 0.70 14.77
CA ASN A 171 5.04 1.02 13.72
C ASN A 171 4.65 -0.17 12.83
N ILE A 172 5.25 -1.36 13.06
CA ILE A 172 4.99 -2.57 12.27
C ILE A 172 4.56 -3.71 13.19
N LYS A 173 3.52 -4.43 12.79
CA LYS A 173 3.06 -5.65 13.44
C LYS A 173 2.95 -6.76 12.42
N ILE A 174 3.48 -7.93 12.72
CA ILE A 174 3.33 -9.15 11.92
C ILE A 174 2.36 -10.07 12.65
N CYS A 175 1.27 -10.45 11.98
CA CYS A 175 0.21 -11.30 12.48
C CYS A 175 0.13 -12.56 11.61
N TYR A 176 0.26 -13.71 12.22
CA TYR A 176 0.06 -15.03 11.62
C TYR A 176 -0.50 -15.99 12.68
N ASP A 177 -1.10 -17.09 12.25
CA ASP A 177 -1.54 -18.12 13.19
C ASP A 177 -0.32 -18.93 13.68
N GLU A 178 -0.22 -19.10 14.99
CA GLU A 178 0.85 -19.92 15.63
C GLU A 178 0.51 -21.41 15.59
N VAL A 179 -0.72 -21.78 15.22
CA VAL A 179 -1.16 -23.15 15.12
C VAL A 179 -1.01 -23.63 13.68
N VAL A 180 -0.21 -24.67 13.49
CA VAL A 180 -0.15 -25.38 12.21
C VAL A 180 -1.27 -26.42 12.21
N ASP A 181 -2.35 -26.13 11.50
CA ASP A 181 -3.47 -27.05 11.34
C ASP A 181 -3.33 -27.85 10.04
N THR A 182 -2.93 -29.11 10.18
CA THR A 182 -2.87 -30.08 9.08
C THR A 182 -4.10 -30.96 9.14
N GLY A 183 -5.27 -30.40 8.87
CA GLY A 183 -6.51 -31.15 8.95
C GLY A 183 -7.00 -31.70 7.61
N THR A 184 -8.01 -32.53 7.68
CA THR A 184 -8.76 -33.02 6.51
C THR A 184 -10.18 -32.48 6.59
N LEU A 185 -10.55 -31.57 5.66
CA LEU A 185 -11.91 -31.11 5.49
C LEU A 185 -12.68 -32.11 4.61
N LYS A 186 -13.88 -32.49 5.02
CA LYS A 186 -14.79 -33.30 4.19
C LYS A 186 -15.86 -32.40 3.57
N ILE A 187 -15.85 -32.27 2.25
CA ILE A 187 -16.89 -31.59 1.50
C ILE A 187 -17.63 -32.63 0.64
N SER A 188 -18.94 -32.76 0.83
CA SER A 188 -19.75 -33.77 0.14
C SER A 188 -19.18 -35.18 0.28
N ASN A 189 -18.73 -35.54 1.49
CA ASN A 189 -18.10 -36.85 1.85
C ASN A 189 -16.74 -37.13 1.14
N LYS A 190 -16.18 -36.20 0.40
CA LYS A 190 -14.83 -36.31 -0.15
C LYS A 190 -13.85 -35.62 0.78
N PRO A 191 -12.71 -36.27 1.12
CA PRO A 191 -11.66 -35.62 1.89
C PRO A 191 -10.91 -34.59 1.03
N TYR A 192 -10.63 -33.42 1.61
CA TYR A 192 -9.72 -32.40 1.07
C TYR A 192 -8.69 -32.08 2.13
N ASN A 193 -7.43 -32.13 1.76
CA ASN A 193 -6.36 -31.65 2.61
C ASN A 193 -6.31 -30.12 2.51
N TYR A 194 -6.12 -29.46 3.65
CA TYR A 194 -5.88 -28.02 3.75
C TYR A 194 -4.68 -27.77 4.68
N ASN A 195 -3.94 -26.78 4.37
CA ASN A 195 -2.82 -26.29 5.17
C ASN A 195 -3.17 -24.92 5.71
#